data_302024aa4f4812a6c8c8292608cb6cde
#
_entry.id   302024aa4f4812a6c8c8292608cb6cde
#
_cell.length_a   1.000
_cell.length_b   1.000
_cell.length_c   1.000
_cell.angle_alpha   90.00
_cell.angle_beta   90.00
_cell.angle_gamma   90.00
#
_symmetry.space_group_name_H-M   'P 1'
#
loop_
_entity.id
_entity.type
_entity.pdbx_description
1 polymer ?
#
loop_
_entity_poly.entity_id
_entity_poly.type
_entity_poly.pdbx_seq_one_letter_code
_entity_poly.pdbx_strand_id
1 'polypeptide(L)'
;MLNFNSFIKKFQKRLLSVNELIESFFNNIQKLIKSKKNKKIDIKKIDKKIIYSVVSIIVLVIAYFLIPAFYDKNRIKSLLENQISNQYNLEVKFNSKLRYGFFPKPHFFSKDLSIIYDEKVIAEKNFFRANIKFNNLFSITQIKIKDIFFKRTEFNINSDYTDFFKEIFISKKNDYGIFFKNSKIFYNNKAGDVLFLTKVNNLELLNEEESSNNLMKANFEMFKIPFSLELYNDLKINKISSVLKAKKIRLKIENDYDYSNEGNNSLFNLQVINDNFSLKYEIENNSLNYISKDDNFEGKIDFKPFYFLSNINLKQLNLKKIFNDESILLNLLNSEILNNQNLNANINISFDNINNSNYLNDFKIRLYLQESRIFFKNSTFKWNDSVLINLEDVDLINDNNQIKFIGIVNFKFLDLTNFFSYYQIRRSHRSNIKNIKLDFMLDLDQEKITLDNFKVDNNDPKNINKFINEFNLQKQNMFNKVTFKNFIKDFFSTYAG
;
A
#
# COMPACT_ATOMS: atom_id res chain seq x y z
N MET A 1 24.37 -2.58 0.26
CA MET A 1 23.81 -1.82 1.40
C MET A 1 24.54 -0.50 1.76
N LEU A 2 25.75 -0.30 1.34
CA LEU A 2 26.59 0.84 1.80
C LEU A 2 26.33 2.22 1.15
N ASN A 3 25.66 2.28 -0.02
CA ASN A 3 25.53 3.55 -0.75
C ASN A 3 24.22 4.33 -0.54
N PHE A 4 23.15 3.68 -0.14
CA PHE A 4 21.86 4.34 0.09
C PHE A 4 21.94 5.33 1.27
N ASN A 5 22.57 4.91 2.36
CA ASN A 5 22.81 5.80 3.51
C ASN A 5 23.79 6.95 3.20
N SER A 6 24.74 6.76 2.29
CA SER A 6 25.66 7.82 1.89
C SER A 6 24.99 8.86 1.00
N PHE A 7 24.07 8.44 0.13
CA PHE A 7 23.28 9.33 -0.73
C PHE A 7 22.28 10.16 0.11
N ILE A 8 21.54 9.51 1.00
CA ILE A 8 20.64 10.21 1.94
C ILE A 8 21.44 11.20 2.79
N LYS A 9 22.62 10.81 3.31
CA LYS A 9 23.51 11.73 4.04
C LYS A 9 24.02 12.88 3.19
N LYS A 10 24.40 12.65 1.92
CA LYS A 10 24.82 13.74 1.00
C LYS A 10 23.66 14.65 0.64
N PHE A 11 22.47 14.13 0.39
CA PHE A 11 21.27 14.92 0.10
C PHE A 11 20.81 15.70 1.32
N GLN A 12 20.78 15.08 2.49
CA GLN A 12 20.54 15.77 3.77
C GLN A 12 21.61 16.85 4.04
N LYS A 13 22.86 16.56 3.74
CA LYS A 13 23.97 17.54 3.89
C LYS A 13 23.82 18.72 2.92
N ARG A 14 23.37 18.51 1.67
CA ARG A 14 23.04 19.59 0.72
C ARG A 14 21.79 20.37 1.12
N LEU A 15 20.74 19.70 1.63
CA LEU A 15 19.56 20.36 2.21
C LEU A 15 19.93 21.18 3.46
N LEU A 16 20.77 20.63 4.33
CA LEU A 16 21.29 21.33 5.51
C LEU A 16 22.15 22.52 5.09
N SER A 17 23.03 22.39 4.08
CA SER A 17 23.85 23.52 3.60
C SER A 17 23.03 24.62 2.93
N VAL A 18 21.93 24.29 2.24
CA VAL A 18 20.99 25.29 1.70
C VAL A 18 20.18 25.93 2.84
N ASN A 19 19.79 25.16 3.83
CA ASN A 19 19.12 25.70 5.02
C ASN A 19 20.07 26.59 5.84
N GLU A 20 21.33 26.18 6.02
CA GLU A 20 22.37 26.99 6.67
C GLU A 20 22.68 28.28 5.88
N LEU A 21 22.68 28.23 4.54
CA LEU A 21 22.80 29.42 3.71
C LEU A 21 21.60 30.35 3.85
N ILE A 22 20.38 29.80 3.88
CA ILE A 22 19.16 30.56 4.11
C ILE A 22 19.15 31.13 5.54
N GLU A 23 19.49 30.35 6.56
CA GLU A 23 19.59 30.81 7.94
C GLU A 23 20.72 31.86 8.10
N SER A 24 21.88 31.65 7.49
CA SER A 24 22.97 32.65 7.52
C SER A 24 22.54 33.94 6.84
N PHE A 25 21.82 33.87 5.74
CA PHE A 25 21.24 35.03 5.04
C PHE A 25 20.21 35.76 5.89
N PHE A 26 19.26 35.03 6.49
CA PHE A 26 18.28 35.61 7.42
C PHE A 26 18.94 36.14 8.72
N ASN A 27 19.91 35.43 9.27
CA ASN A 27 20.68 35.91 10.43
C ASN A 27 21.53 37.17 10.10
N ASN A 28 22.10 37.25 8.91
CA ASN A 28 22.79 38.45 8.45
C ASN A 28 21.83 39.62 8.24
N ILE A 29 20.63 39.36 7.67
CA ILE A 29 19.55 40.37 7.57
C ILE A 29 19.09 40.79 8.97
N GLN A 30 18.83 39.83 9.87
CA GLN A 30 18.48 40.15 11.27
C GLN A 30 19.57 40.90 12.02
N LYS A 31 20.87 40.56 11.81
CA LYS A 31 21.99 41.33 12.37
C LYS A 31 22.02 42.74 11.81
N LEU A 32 21.82 42.91 10.51
CA LEU A 32 21.70 44.23 9.88
C LEU A 32 20.51 45.04 10.42
N ILE A 33 19.35 44.39 10.65
CA ILE A 33 18.18 45.02 11.24
C ILE A 33 18.39 45.32 12.74
N LYS A 34 18.98 44.39 13.51
CA LYS A 34 19.27 44.59 14.94
C LYS A 34 20.36 45.59 15.20
N SER A 35 21.43 45.64 14.35
CA SER A 35 22.48 46.63 14.48
C SER A 35 22.00 48.08 14.20
N LYS A 36 20.86 48.22 13.50
CA LYS A 36 20.21 49.48 13.16
C LYS A 36 19.10 49.91 14.09
N LYS A 37 18.77 49.14 15.14
CA LYS A 37 17.69 49.50 16.07
C LYS A 37 17.98 50.77 16.92
N ASN A 38 19.23 51.23 16.90
CA ASN A 38 19.65 52.47 17.60
C ASN A 38 19.96 53.67 16.66
N LYS A 39 19.79 53.50 15.34
CA LYS A 39 19.80 54.67 14.44
C LYS A 39 18.52 54.62 13.65
N LYS A 40 17.56 55.51 13.90
CA LYS A 40 16.54 55.83 12.94
C LYS A 40 17.19 56.07 11.61
N ILE A 41 16.99 55.16 10.64
CA ILE A 41 17.42 55.37 9.27
C ILE A 41 16.62 56.55 8.77
N ASP A 42 17.24 57.72 8.80
CA ASP A 42 16.67 58.91 8.24
C ASP A 42 16.73 58.70 6.73
N ILE A 43 15.65 58.20 6.16
CA ILE A 43 15.51 57.93 4.71
C ILE A 43 15.81 59.20 3.94
N LYS A 44 15.68 60.38 4.58
CA LYS A 44 16.08 61.67 4.02
C LYS A 44 17.60 61.89 3.87
N LYS A 45 18.44 61.07 4.53
CA LYS A 45 19.93 61.16 4.45
C LYS A 45 20.54 60.15 3.49
N ILE A 46 19.77 59.23 2.88
CA ILE A 46 20.29 58.32 1.83
C ILE A 46 20.41 59.16 0.56
N ASP A 47 21.64 59.20 0.02
CA ASP A 47 21.90 59.87 -1.22
C ASP A 47 20.93 59.36 -2.29
N LYS A 48 20.15 60.30 -2.88
CA LYS A 48 19.18 59.99 -3.93
C LYS A 48 19.78 59.18 -5.06
N LYS A 49 21.07 59.32 -5.34
CA LYS A 49 21.79 58.53 -6.33
C LYS A 49 21.84 57.04 -5.99
N ILE A 50 21.99 56.68 -4.69
CA ILE A 50 21.97 55.29 -4.25
C ILE A 50 20.58 54.71 -4.41
N ILE A 51 19.52 55.47 -4.07
CA ILE A 51 18.16 55.02 -4.23
C ILE A 51 17.84 54.76 -5.71
N TYR A 52 18.21 55.70 -6.59
CA TYR A 52 18.02 55.53 -8.03
C TYR A 52 18.81 54.36 -8.60
N SER A 53 20.03 54.14 -8.14
CA SER A 53 20.85 52.98 -8.54
C SER A 53 20.19 51.67 -8.13
N VAL A 54 19.72 51.55 -6.89
CA VAL A 54 19.06 50.35 -6.40
C VAL A 54 17.72 50.08 -7.14
N VAL A 55 16.91 51.14 -7.37
CA VAL A 55 15.67 51.04 -8.13
C VAL A 55 15.99 50.62 -9.57
N SER A 56 17.01 51.20 -10.21
CA SER A 56 17.43 50.83 -11.57
C SER A 56 17.82 49.36 -11.66
N ILE A 57 18.58 48.86 -10.70
CA ILE A 57 18.98 47.43 -10.63
C ILE A 57 17.73 46.53 -10.46
N ILE A 58 16.81 46.91 -9.59
CA ILE A 58 15.55 46.16 -9.41
C ILE A 58 14.75 46.13 -10.70
N VAL A 59 14.60 47.25 -11.39
CA VAL A 59 13.89 47.33 -12.68
C VAL A 59 14.58 46.44 -13.73
N LEU A 60 15.91 46.44 -13.81
CA LEU A 60 16.66 45.60 -14.74
C LEU A 60 16.47 44.09 -14.42
N VAL A 61 16.48 43.72 -13.14
CA VAL A 61 16.21 42.34 -12.71
C VAL A 61 14.78 41.91 -13.07
N ILE A 62 13.79 42.80 -12.82
CA ILE A 62 12.38 42.50 -13.19
C ILE A 62 12.28 42.38 -14.71
N ALA A 63 12.87 43.31 -15.47
CA ALA A 63 12.87 43.27 -16.93
C ALA A 63 13.49 41.96 -17.45
N TYR A 64 14.61 41.54 -16.87
CA TYR A 64 15.24 40.23 -17.17
C TYR A 64 14.27 39.05 -16.97
N PHE A 65 13.57 39.00 -15.85
CA PHE A 65 12.59 37.95 -15.59
C PHE A 65 11.36 37.98 -16.48
N LEU A 66 11.01 39.16 -17.07
CA LEU A 66 9.87 39.32 -17.95
C LEU A 66 10.17 38.96 -19.42
N ILE A 67 11.43 38.81 -19.82
CA ILE A 67 11.82 38.50 -21.21
C ILE A 67 11.05 37.32 -21.80
N PRO A 68 10.91 36.15 -21.11
CA PRO A 68 10.20 35.02 -21.68
C PRO A 68 8.70 35.27 -21.89
N ALA A 69 8.11 36.29 -21.28
CA ALA A 69 6.72 36.64 -21.49
C ALA A 69 6.44 37.14 -22.94
N PHE A 70 7.45 37.66 -23.61
CA PHE A 70 7.39 38.20 -24.98
C PHE A 70 7.76 37.15 -26.06
N TYR A 71 8.10 35.95 -25.67
CA TYR A 71 8.39 34.88 -26.62
C TYR A 71 7.15 34.44 -27.38
N ASP A 72 7.34 33.98 -28.62
CA ASP A 72 6.26 33.36 -29.40
C ASP A 72 5.82 32.07 -28.70
N LYS A 73 4.59 32.05 -28.26
CA LYS A 73 4.00 30.98 -27.48
C LYS A 73 3.91 29.68 -28.26
N ASN A 74 3.67 29.73 -29.57
CA ASN A 74 3.59 28.54 -30.41
C ASN A 74 4.97 27.90 -30.56
N ARG A 75 5.99 28.70 -30.77
CA ARG A 75 7.38 28.24 -30.84
C ARG A 75 7.83 27.61 -29.52
N ILE A 76 7.53 28.28 -28.39
CA ILE A 76 7.84 27.71 -27.06
C ILE A 76 7.09 26.42 -26.80
N LYS A 77 5.82 26.35 -27.20
CA LYS A 77 5.01 25.13 -27.10
C LYS A 77 5.70 23.96 -27.80
N SER A 78 6.04 24.10 -29.08
CA SER A 78 6.73 23.05 -29.86
C SER A 78 8.10 22.70 -29.27
N LEU A 79 8.86 23.69 -28.76
CA LEU A 79 10.15 23.46 -28.11
C LEU A 79 9.99 22.62 -26.83
N LEU A 80 8.99 22.92 -26.00
CA LEU A 80 8.71 22.17 -24.78
C LEU A 80 8.23 20.75 -25.10
N GLU A 81 7.31 20.58 -26.06
CA GLU A 81 6.84 19.27 -26.52
C GLU A 81 8.01 18.41 -27.02
N ASN A 82 8.85 18.94 -27.91
CA ASN A 82 10.03 18.24 -28.44
C ASN A 82 11.06 17.94 -27.34
N GLN A 83 11.29 18.87 -26.41
CA GLN A 83 12.26 18.66 -25.35
C GLN A 83 11.80 17.57 -24.38
N ILE A 84 10.51 17.54 -24.01
CA ILE A 84 9.95 16.52 -23.14
C ILE A 84 9.98 15.17 -23.86
N SER A 85 9.61 15.10 -25.14
CA SER A 85 9.66 13.88 -25.93
C SER A 85 11.09 13.31 -26.03
N ASN A 86 12.06 14.15 -26.40
CA ASN A 86 13.45 13.68 -26.60
C ASN A 86 14.15 13.26 -25.29
N GLN A 87 13.72 13.83 -24.15
CA GLN A 87 14.41 13.62 -22.88
C GLN A 87 13.79 12.50 -22.06
N TYR A 88 12.46 12.30 -22.16
CA TYR A 88 11.72 11.36 -21.32
C TYR A 88 11.03 10.25 -22.11
N ASN A 89 11.17 10.24 -23.42
CA ASN A 89 10.34 9.40 -24.30
C ASN A 89 8.85 9.59 -23.99
N LEU A 90 8.49 10.83 -23.59
CA LEU A 90 7.16 11.21 -23.15
C LEU A 90 6.56 12.20 -24.13
N GLU A 91 5.67 11.76 -24.99
CA GLU A 91 4.97 12.65 -25.88
C GLU A 91 3.89 13.41 -25.12
N VAL A 92 3.95 14.76 -25.21
CA VAL A 92 2.96 15.64 -24.59
C VAL A 92 2.36 16.57 -25.62
N LYS A 93 1.06 16.84 -25.52
CA LYS A 93 0.35 17.77 -26.39
C LYS A 93 -0.40 18.79 -25.54
N PHE A 94 -0.09 20.08 -25.74
CA PHE A 94 -0.80 21.15 -25.05
C PHE A 94 -2.15 21.43 -25.72
N ASN A 95 -3.24 21.21 -25.00
CA ASN A 95 -4.61 21.47 -25.45
C ASN A 95 -5.06 22.90 -25.17
N SER A 96 -4.42 23.56 -24.19
CA SER A 96 -4.71 24.94 -23.84
C SER A 96 -3.53 25.87 -24.10
N LYS A 97 -3.78 27.19 -24.01
CA LYS A 97 -2.76 28.25 -24.24
C LYS A 97 -1.65 28.13 -23.18
N LEU A 98 -0.40 28.14 -23.67
CA LEU A 98 0.78 28.22 -22.82
C LEU A 98 0.91 29.65 -22.27
N ARG A 99 1.13 29.79 -20.96
CA ARG A 99 1.31 31.05 -20.27
C ARG A 99 2.65 31.07 -19.56
N TYR A 100 3.16 32.26 -19.33
CA TYR A 100 4.39 32.49 -18.57
C TYR A 100 4.07 33.09 -17.21
N GLY A 101 4.80 32.67 -16.17
CA GLY A 101 4.81 33.24 -14.84
C GLY A 101 6.24 33.37 -14.32
N PHE A 102 6.56 34.44 -13.57
CA PHE A 102 7.92 34.65 -13.06
C PHE A 102 8.05 34.36 -11.57
N PHE A 103 6.95 34.33 -10.82
CA PHE A 103 6.97 34.06 -9.38
C PHE A 103 6.40 32.68 -9.05
N PRO A 104 6.98 31.92 -8.09
CA PRO A 104 8.21 32.15 -7.30
C PRO A 104 9.52 31.88 -8.08
N LYS A 105 9.44 31.23 -9.22
CA LYS A 105 10.52 30.97 -10.18
C LYS A 105 9.98 31.16 -11.60
N PRO A 106 10.80 31.59 -12.58
CA PRO A 106 10.38 31.65 -13.97
C PRO A 106 9.88 30.32 -14.48
N HIS A 107 8.66 30.28 -15.03
CA HIS A 107 8.03 29.05 -15.47
C HIS A 107 7.02 29.25 -16.59
N PHE A 108 6.89 28.27 -17.45
CA PHE A 108 5.74 28.13 -18.34
C PHE A 108 4.70 27.21 -17.74
N PHE A 109 3.43 27.50 -17.96
CA PHE A 109 2.34 26.65 -17.47
C PHE A 109 1.18 26.59 -18.47
N SER A 110 0.49 25.46 -18.44
CA SER A 110 -0.73 25.20 -19.19
C SER A 110 -1.77 24.58 -18.25
N LYS A 111 -3.05 24.87 -18.50
CA LYS A 111 -4.14 24.33 -17.68
C LYS A 111 -4.65 22.99 -18.19
N ASP A 112 -4.28 22.62 -19.41
CA ASP A 112 -4.71 21.39 -20.04
C ASP A 112 -3.61 20.88 -20.98
N LEU A 113 -3.26 19.62 -20.79
CA LEU A 113 -2.22 18.92 -21.53
C LEU A 113 -2.58 17.43 -21.54
N SER A 114 -2.39 16.78 -22.68
CA SER A 114 -2.49 15.33 -22.82
C SER A 114 -1.10 14.72 -22.80
N ILE A 115 -0.97 13.55 -22.18
CA ILE A 115 0.23 12.71 -22.26
C ILE A 115 -0.10 11.54 -23.16
N ILE A 116 0.76 11.30 -24.15
CA ILE A 116 0.58 10.28 -25.17
C ILE A 116 1.71 9.24 -25.01
N TYR A 117 1.38 7.99 -25.09
CA TYR A 117 2.33 6.88 -25.13
C TYR A 117 1.83 5.84 -26.13
N ASP A 118 2.70 5.41 -27.04
CA ASP A 118 2.35 4.47 -28.11
C ASP A 118 1.10 4.90 -28.89
N GLU A 119 1.10 6.17 -29.34
CA GLU A 119 0.02 6.84 -30.09
C GLU A 119 -1.31 6.98 -29.35
N LYS A 120 -1.40 6.54 -28.08
CA LYS A 120 -2.62 6.63 -27.27
C LYS A 120 -2.50 7.67 -26.18
N VAL A 121 -3.58 8.36 -25.90
CA VAL A 121 -3.65 9.31 -24.78
C VAL A 121 -3.80 8.51 -23.48
N ILE A 122 -2.76 8.51 -22.67
CA ILE A 122 -2.73 7.80 -21.38
C ILE A 122 -3.07 8.71 -20.20
N ALA A 123 -3.01 10.04 -20.37
CA ALA A 123 -3.41 10.98 -19.34
C ALA A 123 -3.94 12.30 -19.92
N GLU A 124 -4.96 12.83 -19.28
CA GLU A 124 -5.66 14.07 -19.64
C GLU A 124 -5.88 14.99 -18.44
N LYS A 125 -6.41 16.19 -18.68
CA LYS A 125 -6.81 17.19 -17.68
C LYS A 125 -5.69 17.61 -16.73
N ASN A 126 -4.48 17.73 -17.25
CA ASN A 126 -3.28 17.99 -16.46
C ASN A 126 -3.02 19.48 -16.34
N PHE A 127 -2.83 19.99 -15.12
CA PHE A 127 -2.14 21.23 -14.93
C PHE A 127 -0.64 21.00 -15.04
N PHE A 128 -0.03 21.59 -16.05
CA PHE A 128 1.39 21.51 -16.36
C PHE A 128 2.12 22.77 -15.95
N ARG A 129 3.33 22.63 -15.40
CA ARG A 129 4.25 23.72 -15.13
C ARG A 129 5.69 23.26 -15.37
N ALA A 130 6.43 23.97 -16.21
CA ALA A 130 7.87 23.78 -16.41
C ALA A 130 8.66 24.97 -15.86
N ASN A 131 9.50 24.75 -14.86
CA ASN A 131 10.43 25.75 -14.36
C ASN A 131 11.64 25.84 -15.29
N ILE A 132 12.10 27.06 -15.54
CA ILE A 132 13.24 27.35 -16.44
C ILE A 132 14.49 27.60 -15.59
N LYS A 133 15.66 27.20 -16.10
CA LYS A 133 16.97 27.55 -15.47
C LYS A 133 17.19 29.05 -15.59
N PHE A 134 17.55 29.73 -14.51
CA PHE A 134 17.73 31.20 -14.43
C PHE A 134 18.73 31.75 -15.43
N ASN A 135 19.81 31.00 -15.69
CA ASN A 135 20.92 31.43 -16.58
C ASN A 135 20.55 31.35 -18.07
N ASN A 136 19.30 30.96 -18.41
CA ASN A 136 18.91 30.66 -19.79
C ASN A 136 17.65 31.40 -20.26
N LEU A 137 17.29 32.50 -19.59
CA LEU A 137 16.06 33.24 -19.90
C LEU A 137 16.15 34.05 -21.21
N PHE A 138 17.36 34.36 -21.69
CA PHE A 138 17.55 35.10 -22.97
C PHE A 138 17.50 34.21 -24.22
N SER A 139 17.61 32.90 -24.08
CA SER A 139 17.75 32.01 -25.23
C SER A 139 16.40 31.46 -25.67
N ILE A 140 15.86 31.95 -26.78
CA ILE A 140 14.63 31.42 -27.38
C ILE A 140 14.81 30.00 -27.93
N THR A 141 16.02 29.68 -28.41
CA THR A 141 16.32 28.43 -29.09
C THR A 141 16.76 27.30 -28.17
N GLN A 142 17.16 27.63 -26.93
CA GLN A 142 17.74 26.70 -25.97
C GLN A 142 17.18 26.90 -24.57
N ILE A 143 15.85 26.99 -24.44
CA ILE A 143 15.19 27.05 -23.14
C ILE A 143 15.50 25.73 -22.41
N LYS A 144 16.25 25.84 -21.28
CA LYS A 144 16.56 24.67 -20.45
C LYS A 144 15.53 24.55 -19.33
N ILE A 145 14.78 23.46 -19.35
CA ILE A 145 13.87 23.11 -18.28
C ILE A 145 14.70 22.65 -17.07
N LYS A 146 14.26 23.07 -15.88
CA LYS A 146 14.86 22.62 -14.60
C LYS A 146 14.01 21.53 -13.95
N ASP A 147 12.71 21.75 -13.86
CA ASP A 147 11.77 20.85 -13.21
C ASP A 147 10.42 20.91 -13.94
N ILE A 148 9.73 19.77 -13.99
CA ILE A 148 8.39 19.64 -14.56
C ILE A 148 7.42 19.22 -13.47
N PHE A 149 6.28 19.91 -13.39
CA PHE A 149 5.22 19.63 -12.44
C PHE A 149 3.93 19.32 -13.17
N PHE A 150 3.35 18.19 -12.82
CA PHE A 150 2.00 17.80 -13.20
C PHE A 150 1.10 17.82 -11.96
N LYS A 151 -0.09 18.39 -12.08
CA LYS A 151 -1.06 18.39 -10.99
C LYS A 151 -2.41 17.95 -11.50
N ARG A 152 -3.12 17.17 -10.68
CA ARG A 152 -4.44 16.64 -10.98
C ARG A 152 -4.47 15.84 -12.29
N THR A 153 -3.39 15.14 -12.57
CA THR A 153 -3.27 14.26 -13.72
C THR A 153 -4.14 13.03 -13.50
N GLU A 154 -4.95 12.67 -14.46
CA GLU A 154 -5.73 11.45 -14.46
C GLU A 154 -5.14 10.50 -15.51
N PHE A 155 -4.42 9.48 -15.07
CA PHE A 155 -3.84 8.44 -15.92
C PHE A 155 -4.85 7.31 -16.10
N ASN A 156 -5.07 6.91 -17.35
CA ASN A 156 -5.82 5.71 -17.73
C ASN A 156 -4.83 4.69 -18.27
N ILE A 157 -4.50 3.69 -17.47
CA ILE A 157 -3.43 2.74 -17.75
C ILE A 157 -4.01 1.34 -17.74
N ASN A 158 -3.67 0.56 -18.73
CA ASN A 158 -3.91 -0.87 -18.73
C ASN A 158 -2.57 -1.62 -18.59
N SER A 159 -2.65 -2.93 -18.55
CA SER A 159 -1.48 -3.80 -18.44
C SER A 159 -0.46 -3.66 -19.57
N ASP A 160 -0.87 -3.16 -20.74
CA ASP A 160 0.00 -3.03 -21.91
C ASP A 160 0.88 -1.76 -21.82
N TYR A 161 0.54 -0.82 -20.89
CA TYR A 161 1.28 0.44 -20.65
C TYR A 161 2.11 0.44 -19.36
N THR A 162 2.37 -0.71 -18.77
CA THR A 162 3.24 -0.81 -17.58
C THR A 162 4.67 -0.37 -17.88
N ASP A 163 5.12 -0.57 -19.12
CA ASP A 163 6.46 -0.18 -19.58
C ASP A 163 6.65 1.35 -19.61
N PHE A 164 5.58 2.14 -19.72
CA PHE A 164 5.63 3.60 -19.62
C PHE A 164 6.38 4.10 -18.37
N PHE A 165 6.01 3.59 -17.20
CA PHE A 165 6.67 4.01 -15.94
C PHE A 165 8.10 3.49 -15.84
N LYS A 166 8.37 2.29 -16.38
CA LYS A 166 9.71 1.71 -16.45
C LYS A 166 10.63 2.56 -17.32
N GLU A 167 10.18 2.96 -18.50
CA GLU A 167 10.96 3.78 -19.42
C GLU A 167 11.30 5.15 -18.83
N ILE A 168 10.35 5.83 -18.19
CA ILE A 168 10.60 7.09 -17.52
C ILE A 168 11.64 6.93 -16.40
N PHE A 169 11.57 5.84 -15.64
CA PHE A 169 12.46 5.62 -14.48
C PHE A 169 13.87 5.19 -14.88
N ILE A 170 14.01 4.42 -15.97
CA ILE A 170 15.30 3.91 -16.46
C ILE A 170 16.00 4.92 -17.38
N SER A 171 15.31 5.96 -17.84
CA SER A 171 15.88 6.98 -18.73
C SER A 171 17.19 7.57 -18.20
N LYS A 172 18.24 7.55 -19.03
CA LYS A 172 19.61 7.97 -18.66
C LYS A 172 19.89 9.47 -18.85
N LYS A 173 18.87 10.32 -19.07
CA LYS A 173 19.12 11.68 -19.58
C LYS A 173 18.72 12.77 -18.60
N ASN A 174 19.72 13.59 -18.23
CA ASN A 174 19.64 14.99 -17.73
C ASN A 174 19.17 15.28 -16.28
N ASP A 175 19.80 16.32 -15.70
CA ASP A 175 19.54 16.91 -14.37
C ASP A 175 18.18 17.62 -14.24
N TYR A 176 17.08 16.94 -14.13
CA TYR A 176 15.82 17.55 -13.71
C TYR A 176 14.87 16.60 -12.99
N GLY A 177 13.91 17.23 -12.27
CA GLY A 177 12.87 16.52 -11.57
C GLY A 177 11.54 16.52 -12.32
N ILE A 178 10.82 15.40 -12.27
CA ILE A 178 9.40 15.32 -12.62
C ILE A 178 8.61 15.12 -11.35
N PHE A 179 7.59 15.94 -11.18
CA PHE A 179 6.75 15.94 -9.98
C PHE A 179 5.28 15.78 -10.35
N PHE A 180 4.62 14.78 -9.77
CA PHE A 180 3.17 14.62 -9.86
C PHE A 180 2.56 14.90 -8.49
N LYS A 181 1.50 15.72 -8.45
CA LYS A 181 0.79 16.06 -7.21
C LYS A 181 -0.71 15.91 -7.37
N ASN A 182 -1.35 15.30 -6.37
CA ASN A 182 -2.79 15.10 -6.31
C ASN A 182 -3.34 14.48 -7.61
N SER A 183 -2.66 13.47 -8.10
CA SER A 183 -2.96 12.77 -9.35
C SER A 183 -3.68 11.46 -9.07
N LYS A 184 -4.27 10.87 -10.10
CA LYS A 184 -4.98 9.58 -10.03
C LYS A 184 -4.49 8.65 -11.12
N ILE A 185 -4.40 7.37 -10.81
CA ILE A 185 -4.11 6.32 -11.78
C ILE A 185 -5.31 5.38 -11.77
N PHE A 186 -6.03 5.32 -12.87
CA PHE A 186 -7.07 4.34 -13.14
C PHE A 186 -6.42 3.17 -13.86
N TYR A 187 -6.40 2.02 -13.22
CA TYR A 187 -5.90 0.81 -13.84
C TYR A 187 -7.08 0.05 -14.43
N ASN A 188 -7.05 -0.13 -15.74
CA ASN A 188 -8.17 -0.65 -16.51
C ASN A 188 -7.85 -2.06 -17.05
N ASN A 189 -8.89 -2.87 -17.25
CA ASN A 189 -8.78 -4.08 -18.06
C ASN A 189 -8.74 -3.75 -19.57
N LYS A 190 -8.59 -4.77 -20.42
CA LYS A 190 -8.60 -4.58 -21.90
C LYS A 190 -9.95 -4.07 -22.44
N ALA A 191 -11.03 -4.30 -21.71
CA ALA A 191 -12.37 -3.81 -22.06
C ALA A 191 -12.61 -2.34 -21.68
N GLY A 192 -11.69 -1.74 -20.89
CA GLY A 192 -11.78 -0.36 -20.42
C GLY A 192 -12.42 -0.21 -19.04
N ASP A 193 -12.80 -1.31 -18.37
CA ASP A 193 -13.37 -1.23 -17.02
C ASP A 193 -12.26 -0.95 -16.00
N VAL A 194 -12.54 -0.07 -15.06
CA VAL A 194 -11.59 0.26 -13.99
C VAL A 194 -11.52 -0.86 -12.97
N LEU A 195 -10.36 -1.50 -12.86
CA LEU A 195 -10.10 -2.57 -11.90
C LEU A 195 -9.80 -2.00 -10.50
N PHE A 196 -8.99 -0.95 -10.44
CA PHE A 196 -8.70 -0.22 -9.20
C PHE A 196 -8.21 1.20 -9.48
N LEU A 197 -8.31 2.04 -8.46
CA LEU A 197 -7.88 3.43 -8.45
C LEU A 197 -6.74 3.62 -7.45
N THR A 198 -5.64 4.24 -7.91
CA THR A 198 -4.56 4.71 -7.05
C THR A 198 -4.56 6.24 -7.00
N LYS A 199 -4.67 6.81 -5.80
CA LYS A 199 -4.55 8.25 -5.58
C LYS A 199 -3.10 8.58 -5.27
N VAL A 200 -2.43 9.30 -6.15
CA VAL A 200 -1.04 9.74 -5.99
C VAL A 200 -1.02 11.13 -5.35
N ASN A 201 -0.70 11.19 -4.07
CA ASN A 201 -0.59 12.46 -3.35
C ASN A 201 0.64 13.23 -3.80
N ASN A 202 1.77 12.56 -3.91
CA ASN A 202 3.04 13.10 -4.35
C ASN A 202 3.88 11.99 -4.99
N LEU A 203 4.43 12.27 -6.17
CA LEU A 203 5.45 11.44 -6.80
C LEU A 203 6.55 12.36 -7.30
N GLU A 204 7.79 12.03 -6.98
CA GLU A 204 9.00 12.76 -7.34
C GLU A 204 9.94 11.81 -8.07
N LEU A 205 10.27 12.13 -9.29
CA LEU A 205 11.31 11.48 -10.08
C LEU A 205 12.47 12.44 -10.20
N LEU A 206 13.62 12.07 -9.66
CA LEU A 206 14.84 12.84 -9.69
C LEU A 206 15.90 12.04 -10.42
N ASN A 207 16.52 12.66 -11.41
CA ASN A 207 17.65 12.11 -12.13
C ASN A 207 18.87 12.98 -11.84
N GLU A 208 19.96 12.38 -11.41
CA GLU A 208 21.24 13.04 -11.17
C GLU A 208 22.28 12.56 -12.19
N GLU A 209 22.61 13.42 -13.16
CA GLU A 209 23.57 13.11 -14.23
C GLU A 209 24.97 12.82 -13.66
N GLU A 210 25.44 13.60 -12.67
CA GLU A 210 26.78 13.43 -12.08
C GLU A 210 26.96 12.10 -11.34
N SER A 211 25.92 11.64 -10.65
CA SER A 211 25.95 10.39 -9.88
C SER A 211 25.53 9.17 -10.70
N SER A 212 24.93 9.37 -11.87
CA SER A 212 24.29 8.33 -12.68
C SER A 212 23.24 7.55 -11.91
N ASN A 213 22.43 8.24 -11.10
CA ASN A 213 21.42 7.64 -10.25
C ASN A 213 20.05 8.24 -10.50
N ASN A 214 19.02 7.38 -10.53
CA ASN A 214 17.63 7.80 -10.56
C ASN A 214 16.96 7.49 -9.22
N LEU A 215 16.25 8.47 -8.70
CA LEU A 215 15.49 8.33 -7.47
C LEU A 215 14.01 8.59 -7.75
N MET A 216 13.14 7.68 -7.32
CA MET A 216 11.71 7.90 -7.29
C MET A 216 11.21 7.82 -5.86
N LYS A 217 10.41 8.80 -5.45
CA LYS A 217 9.66 8.79 -4.19
C LYS A 217 8.19 9.02 -4.48
N ALA A 218 7.36 8.14 -3.97
CA ALA A 218 5.92 8.26 -4.12
C ALA A 218 5.21 8.06 -2.79
N ASN A 219 4.20 8.90 -2.55
CA ASN A 219 3.19 8.70 -1.52
C ASN A 219 1.85 8.59 -2.22
N PHE A 220 1.20 7.46 -2.06
CA PHE A 220 -0.04 7.17 -2.74
C PHE A 220 -1.00 6.40 -1.83
N GLU A 221 -2.27 6.41 -2.19
CA GLU A 221 -3.31 5.62 -1.54
C GLU A 221 -3.90 4.66 -2.56
N MET A 222 -3.93 3.38 -2.21
CA MET A 222 -4.57 2.33 -3.00
C MET A 222 -5.44 1.50 -2.06
N PHE A 223 -6.68 1.24 -2.43
CA PHE A 223 -7.66 0.51 -1.59
C PHE A 223 -7.85 1.13 -0.19
N LYS A 224 -7.82 2.46 -0.07
CA LYS A 224 -7.87 3.21 1.21
C LYS A 224 -6.69 2.92 2.16
N ILE A 225 -5.64 2.28 1.66
CA ILE A 225 -4.40 2.07 2.41
C ILE A 225 -3.35 3.05 1.89
N PRO A 226 -2.75 3.87 2.76
CA PRO A 226 -1.65 4.75 2.39
C PRO A 226 -0.34 3.97 2.28
N PHE A 227 0.35 4.17 1.16
CA PHE A 227 1.65 3.60 0.84
C PHE A 227 2.70 4.69 0.65
N SER A 228 3.94 4.38 0.97
CA SER A 228 5.11 5.13 0.54
C SER A 228 6.08 4.20 -0.19
N LEU A 229 6.55 4.64 -1.35
CA LEU A 229 7.49 3.90 -2.21
C LEU A 229 8.74 4.76 -2.41
N GLU A 230 9.90 4.17 -2.22
CA GLU A 230 11.19 4.74 -2.60
C GLU A 230 11.89 3.73 -3.52
N LEU A 231 12.25 4.18 -4.73
CA LEU A 231 13.06 3.41 -5.68
C LEU A 231 14.35 4.16 -5.92
N TYR A 232 15.45 3.45 -5.92
CA TYR A 232 16.77 3.94 -6.24
C TYR A 232 17.38 3.06 -7.33
N ASN A 233 17.74 3.66 -8.46
CA ASN A 233 18.37 2.96 -9.57
C ASN A 233 19.82 3.47 -9.71
N ASP A 234 20.78 2.60 -9.50
CA ASP A 234 22.20 2.85 -9.77
C ASP A 234 22.51 2.35 -11.19
N LEU A 235 22.60 3.30 -12.13
CA LEU A 235 22.85 3.00 -13.54
C LEU A 235 24.28 2.51 -13.81
N LYS A 236 25.22 2.67 -12.86
CA LYS A 236 26.61 2.21 -13.01
C LYS A 236 26.75 0.71 -12.79
N ILE A 237 25.99 0.21 -11.82
CA ILE A 237 26.01 -1.22 -11.45
C ILE A 237 24.74 -1.96 -11.88
N ASN A 238 23.86 -1.30 -12.63
CA ASN A 238 22.60 -1.86 -13.13
C ASN A 238 21.72 -2.47 -12.02
N LYS A 239 21.63 -1.78 -10.87
CA LYS A 239 20.90 -2.27 -9.70
C LYS A 239 19.78 -1.32 -9.29
N ILE A 240 18.59 -1.87 -9.06
CA ILE A 240 17.44 -1.14 -8.50
C ILE A 240 17.22 -1.62 -7.07
N SER A 241 17.20 -0.68 -6.12
CA SER A 241 16.77 -0.92 -4.75
C SER A 241 15.42 -0.26 -4.52
N SER A 242 14.49 -0.99 -3.92
CA SER A 242 13.14 -0.50 -3.65
C SER A 242 12.71 -0.72 -2.20
N VAL A 243 11.95 0.22 -1.66
CA VAL A 243 11.36 0.12 -0.33
C VAL A 243 9.90 0.58 -0.41
N LEU A 244 8.97 -0.36 -0.24
CA LEU A 244 7.55 -0.09 -0.14
C LEU A 244 7.11 -0.23 1.32
N LYS A 245 6.37 0.75 1.84
CA LYS A 245 5.84 0.73 3.21
C LYS A 245 4.35 1.04 3.21
N ALA A 246 3.59 0.26 3.97
CA ALA A 246 2.20 0.52 4.31
C ALA A 246 2.05 0.46 5.84
N LYS A 247 2.22 1.60 6.50
CA LYS A 247 2.25 1.69 7.98
C LYS A 247 0.95 1.21 8.61
N LYS A 248 -0.19 1.48 7.96
CA LYS A 248 -1.52 1.12 8.47
C LYS A 248 -1.71 -0.38 8.63
N ILE A 249 -1.10 -1.17 7.75
CA ILE A 249 -1.12 -2.64 7.79
C ILE A 249 0.23 -3.22 8.24
N ARG A 250 1.14 -2.39 8.77
CA ARG A 250 2.46 -2.77 9.28
C ARG A 250 3.26 -3.62 8.28
N LEU A 251 3.16 -3.25 7.01
CA LEU A 251 3.84 -3.93 5.91
C LEU A 251 5.05 -3.10 5.45
N LYS A 252 6.18 -3.76 5.27
CA LYS A 252 7.37 -3.21 4.61
C LYS A 252 7.95 -4.27 3.67
N ILE A 253 8.21 -3.87 2.43
CA ILE A 253 8.87 -4.70 1.42
C ILE A 253 10.15 -3.99 0.99
N GLU A 254 11.27 -4.68 1.08
CA GLU A 254 12.56 -4.21 0.58
C GLU A 254 13.04 -5.16 -0.50
N ASN A 255 13.39 -4.63 -1.65
CA ASN A 255 13.84 -5.42 -2.77
C ASN A 255 15.10 -4.81 -3.39
N ASP A 256 16.06 -5.65 -3.71
CA ASP A 256 17.26 -5.34 -4.49
C ASP A 256 17.23 -6.19 -5.75
N TYR A 257 17.14 -5.53 -6.90
CA TYR A 257 17.08 -6.17 -8.21
C TYR A 257 18.28 -5.76 -9.06
N ASP A 258 19.07 -6.74 -9.46
CA ASP A 258 20.19 -6.57 -10.40
C ASP A 258 19.71 -6.99 -11.80
N TYR A 259 19.59 -6.02 -12.71
CA TYR A 259 19.11 -6.26 -14.07
C TYR A 259 20.23 -6.46 -15.10
N SER A 260 21.50 -6.61 -14.65
CA SER A 260 22.62 -6.94 -15.50
C SER A 260 22.71 -8.41 -15.89
N ASN A 261 22.08 -9.28 -15.09
CA ASN A 261 22.12 -10.73 -15.29
C ASN A 261 20.75 -11.28 -15.72
N GLU A 262 20.66 -11.85 -16.89
CA GLU A 262 19.48 -12.61 -17.34
C GLU A 262 19.41 -13.93 -16.57
N GLY A 263 18.41 -14.12 -15.72
CA GLY A 263 18.21 -15.34 -14.93
C GLY A 263 18.29 -15.15 -13.42
N ASN A 264 17.89 -14.01 -12.93
CA ASN A 264 18.10 -13.61 -11.56
C ASN A 264 17.10 -14.20 -10.57
N ASN A 265 17.64 -14.93 -9.61
CA ASN A 265 17.04 -15.15 -8.30
C ASN A 265 16.98 -13.81 -7.55
N SER A 266 15.95 -13.03 -7.78
CA SER A 266 15.72 -11.79 -7.05
C SER A 266 15.24 -12.10 -5.64
N LEU A 267 15.78 -11.37 -4.68
CA LEU A 267 15.43 -11.52 -3.26
C LEU A 267 14.67 -10.28 -2.81
N PHE A 268 13.55 -10.47 -2.15
CA PHE A 268 12.92 -9.38 -1.40
C PHE A 268 12.73 -9.77 0.06
N ASN A 269 12.84 -8.79 0.93
CA ASN A 269 12.58 -8.92 2.36
C ASN A 269 11.19 -8.36 2.64
N LEU A 270 10.32 -9.23 3.11
CA LEU A 270 8.96 -8.90 3.53
C LEU A 270 8.93 -8.82 5.05
N GLN A 271 8.58 -7.67 5.58
CA GLN A 271 8.28 -7.49 7.00
C GLN A 271 6.78 -7.30 7.18
N VAL A 272 6.16 -8.17 7.95
CA VAL A 272 4.74 -8.07 8.33
C VAL A 272 4.66 -8.08 9.85
N ILE A 273 4.09 -7.02 10.43
CA ILE A 273 4.06 -6.76 11.88
C ILE A 273 5.50 -6.62 12.42
N ASN A 274 6.05 -7.70 12.97
CA ASN A 274 7.42 -7.77 13.51
C ASN A 274 8.18 -8.99 12.94
N ASP A 275 7.55 -9.76 12.06
CA ASP A 275 8.14 -10.95 11.49
C ASP A 275 8.75 -10.61 10.12
N ASN A 276 9.98 -11.08 9.88
CA ASN A 276 10.74 -10.81 8.67
C ASN A 276 10.87 -12.10 7.86
N PHE A 277 10.53 -12.02 6.58
CA PHE A 277 10.64 -13.13 5.64
C PHE A 277 11.54 -12.72 4.49
N SER A 278 12.51 -13.55 4.14
CA SER A 278 13.31 -13.38 2.92
C SER A 278 12.76 -14.31 1.86
N LEU A 279 12.25 -13.76 0.78
CA LEU A 279 11.58 -14.47 -0.29
C LEU A 279 12.41 -14.38 -1.57
N LYS A 280 12.59 -15.50 -2.25
CA LYS A 280 13.02 -15.52 -3.64
C LYS A 280 11.81 -15.34 -4.53
N TYR A 281 11.96 -14.65 -5.64
CA TYR A 281 10.87 -14.49 -6.60
C TYR A 281 11.36 -14.54 -8.04
N GLU A 282 10.46 -14.95 -8.90
CA GLU A 282 10.64 -14.97 -10.34
C GLU A 282 9.41 -14.33 -10.99
N ILE A 283 9.65 -13.51 -12.00
CA ILE A 283 8.58 -12.89 -12.79
C ILE A 283 8.56 -13.57 -14.14
N GLU A 284 7.46 -14.24 -14.45
CA GLU A 284 7.22 -14.88 -15.72
C GLU A 284 5.96 -14.32 -16.37
N ASN A 285 6.09 -13.75 -17.56
CA ASN A 285 4.98 -13.16 -18.33
C ASN A 285 4.14 -12.17 -17.49
N ASN A 286 3.03 -12.64 -16.92
CA ASN A 286 2.08 -11.84 -16.13
C ASN A 286 1.93 -12.35 -14.70
N SER A 287 2.87 -13.14 -14.22
CA SER A 287 2.83 -13.70 -12.88
C SER A 287 4.15 -13.52 -12.14
N LEU A 288 4.06 -13.41 -10.83
CA LEU A 288 5.18 -13.40 -9.90
C LEU A 288 5.05 -14.64 -9.03
N ASN A 289 6.01 -15.55 -9.12
CA ASN A 289 6.15 -16.70 -8.24
C ASN A 289 7.11 -16.35 -7.11
N TYR A 290 6.81 -16.75 -5.88
CA TYR A 290 7.68 -16.48 -4.74
C TYR A 290 7.76 -17.67 -3.78
N ILE A 291 8.91 -17.81 -3.13
CA ILE A 291 9.18 -18.85 -2.13
C ILE A 291 10.11 -18.30 -1.04
N SER A 292 9.83 -18.62 0.21
CA SER A 292 10.73 -18.27 1.32
C SER A 292 11.94 -19.20 1.37
N LYS A 293 13.05 -18.72 1.98
CA LYS A 293 14.29 -19.50 2.09
C LYS A 293 14.15 -20.79 2.91
N ASP A 294 13.17 -20.82 3.79
CA ASP A 294 12.86 -21.94 4.68
C ASP A 294 11.66 -22.79 4.19
N ASP A 295 11.17 -22.50 2.97
CA ASP A 295 10.04 -23.17 2.30
C ASP A 295 8.71 -23.09 3.10
N ASN A 296 8.65 -22.22 4.10
CA ASN A 296 7.45 -22.03 4.93
C ASN A 296 6.40 -21.12 4.31
N PHE A 297 6.78 -20.36 3.29
CA PHE A 297 5.94 -19.40 2.63
C PHE A 297 6.21 -19.41 1.13
N GLU A 298 5.23 -19.83 0.35
CA GLU A 298 5.30 -19.86 -1.10
C GLU A 298 4.00 -19.36 -1.74
N GLY A 299 4.08 -18.95 -2.99
CA GLY A 299 2.85 -18.58 -3.70
C GLY A 299 3.10 -17.96 -5.05
N LYS A 300 1.98 -17.47 -5.61
CA LYS A 300 1.92 -16.88 -6.93
C LYS A 300 0.98 -15.68 -6.92
N ILE A 301 1.35 -14.64 -7.62
CA ILE A 301 0.50 -13.48 -7.92
C ILE A 301 0.34 -13.41 -9.43
N ASP A 302 -0.86 -13.61 -9.93
CA ASP A 302 -1.20 -13.34 -11.31
C ASP A 302 -1.72 -11.90 -11.43
N PHE A 303 -1.28 -11.18 -12.47
CA PHE A 303 -1.66 -9.78 -12.67
C PHE A 303 -2.81 -9.60 -13.67
N LYS A 304 -3.24 -10.67 -14.34
CA LYS A 304 -4.28 -10.63 -15.39
C LYS A 304 -5.10 -11.93 -15.47
N PRO A 305 -6.23 -12.05 -14.77
CA PRO A 305 -6.78 -11.19 -13.69
C PRO A 305 -5.93 -11.22 -12.43
N PHE A 306 -6.19 -10.31 -11.50
CA PHE A 306 -5.52 -10.35 -10.20
C PHE A 306 -5.97 -11.57 -9.40
N TYR A 307 -5.04 -12.49 -9.21
CA TYR A 307 -5.25 -13.70 -8.42
C TYR A 307 -4.04 -13.94 -7.52
N PHE A 308 -4.28 -14.02 -6.23
CA PHE A 308 -3.27 -14.30 -5.23
C PHE A 308 -3.41 -15.71 -4.69
N LEU A 309 -2.39 -16.54 -4.88
CA LEU A 309 -2.30 -17.87 -4.32
C LEU A 309 -1.14 -17.90 -3.32
N SER A 310 -1.38 -18.40 -2.10
CA SER A 310 -0.33 -18.55 -1.10
C SER A 310 -0.51 -19.79 -0.25
N ASN A 311 0.60 -20.49 0.03
CA ASN A 311 0.71 -21.54 1.02
C ASN A 311 1.63 -21.03 2.13
N ILE A 312 1.15 -21.03 3.36
CA ILE A 312 1.84 -20.51 4.54
C ILE A 312 1.89 -21.60 5.60
N ASN A 313 3.09 -22.03 5.98
CA ASN A 313 3.33 -23.01 7.01
C ASN A 313 3.99 -22.33 8.21
N LEU A 314 3.31 -22.27 9.34
CA LEU A 314 3.80 -21.66 10.56
C LEU A 314 3.93 -22.70 11.67
N LYS A 315 4.87 -22.53 12.58
CA LYS A 315 4.90 -23.36 13.78
C LYS A 315 3.78 -22.97 14.75
N GLN A 316 3.52 -21.67 14.87
CA GLN A 316 2.59 -21.15 15.85
C GLN A 316 1.97 -19.84 15.38
N LEU A 317 0.66 -19.65 15.67
CA LEU A 317 -0.08 -18.44 15.36
C LEU A 317 -0.46 -17.67 16.62
N ASN A 318 -0.21 -16.36 16.65
CA ASN A 318 -0.60 -15.49 17.74
C ASN A 318 -1.89 -14.74 17.42
N LEU A 319 -3.03 -15.28 17.84
CA LEU A 319 -4.35 -14.69 17.58
C LEU A 319 -4.51 -13.28 18.18
N LYS A 320 -3.89 -12.99 19.34
CA LYS A 320 -3.98 -11.66 19.95
C LYS A 320 -3.36 -10.57 19.08
N LYS A 321 -2.31 -10.88 18.32
CA LYS A 321 -1.71 -9.93 17.36
C LYS A 321 -2.59 -9.70 16.14
N ILE A 322 -3.45 -10.66 15.79
CA ILE A 322 -4.31 -10.61 14.59
C ILE A 322 -5.61 -9.86 14.88
N PHE A 323 -6.17 -10.01 16.09
CA PHE A 323 -7.50 -9.54 16.45
C PHE A 323 -7.54 -8.37 17.45
N ASN A 324 -6.42 -7.72 17.74
CA ASN A 324 -6.45 -6.52 18.61
C ASN A 324 -7.02 -5.29 17.84
N ASP A 325 -7.40 -4.22 18.57
CA ASP A 325 -8.01 -3.00 18.00
C ASP A 325 -7.19 -2.31 16.90
N GLU A 326 -5.87 -2.49 16.91
CA GLU A 326 -4.96 -2.02 15.87
C GLU A 326 -4.57 -3.13 14.88
N SER A 327 -5.39 -4.16 14.77
CA SER A 327 -5.04 -5.35 14.00
C SER A 327 -4.93 -5.06 12.50
N ILE A 328 -4.02 -5.79 11.86
CA ILE A 328 -3.92 -5.80 10.39
C ILE A 328 -5.23 -6.26 9.78
N LEU A 329 -5.88 -7.25 10.38
CA LEU A 329 -7.13 -7.81 9.89
C LEU A 329 -8.23 -6.74 9.84
N LEU A 330 -8.43 -5.97 10.91
CA LEU A 330 -9.40 -4.85 10.91
C LEU A 330 -9.07 -3.80 9.85
N ASN A 331 -7.81 -3.44 9.72
CA ASN A 331 -7.39 -2.49 8.68
C ASN A 331 -7.59 -3.03 7.26
N LEU A 332 -7.38 -4.32 7.04
CA LEU A 332 -7.66 -4.98 5.76
C LEU A 332 -9.17 -5.08 5.51
N LEU A 333 -9.97 -5.45 6.52
CA LEU A 333 -11.43 -5.53 6.41
C LEU A 333 -12.07 -4.16 6.13
N ASN A 334 -11.51 -3.08 6.67
CA ASN A 334 -11.94 -1.71 6.41
C ASN A 334 -11.34 -1.10 5.13
N SER A 335 -10.44 -1.82 4.47
CA SER A 335 -9.89 -1.41 3.18
C SER A 335 -10.82 -1.80 2.03
N GLU A 336 -10.61 -1.18 0.87
CA GLU A 336 -11.30 -1.58 -0.36
C GLU A 336 -10.70 -2.85 -0.99
N ILE A 337 -9.59 -3.39 -0.47
CA ILE A 337 -9.00 -4.65 -0.98
C ILE A 337 -10.03 -5.76 -0.95
N LEU A 338 -10.66 -5.94 0.21
CA LEU A 338 -11.59 -7.05 0.42
C LEU A 338 -12.96 -6.81 -0.22
N ASN A 339 -13.27 -5.56 -0.57
CA ASN A 339 -14.51 -5.20 -1.25
C ASN A 339 -14.35 -5.05 -2.77
N ASN A 340 -13.17 -5.35 -3.32
CA ASN A 340 -12.92 -5.25 -4.74
C ASN A 340 -13.23 -6.56 -5.44
N GLN A 341 -14.24 -6.54 -6.33
CA GLN A 341 -14.70 -7.72 -7.08
C GLN A 341 -13.63 -8.29 -8.05
N ASN A 342 -12.63 -7.49 -8.39
CA ASN A 342 -11.56 -7.89 -9.31
C ASN A 342 -10.37 -8.56 -8.62
N LEU A 343 -10.36 -8.61 -7.27
CA LEU A 343 -9.32 -9.26 -6.51
C LEU A 343 -9.82 -10.62 -6.01
N ASN A 344 -9.10 -11.66 -6.40
CA ASN A 344 -9.35 -13.01 -5.94
C ASN A 344 -8.11 -13.54 -5.22
N ALA A 345 -8.31 -14.29 -4.14
CA ALA A 345 -7.24 -14.93 -3.40
C ALA A 345 -7.64 -16.31 -2.89
N ASN A 346 -6.65 -17.20 -2.84
CA ASN A 346 -6.73 -18.48 -2.15
C ASN A 346 -5.48 -18.61 -1.28
N ILE A 347 -5.68 -18.63 0.04
CA ILE A 347 -4.60 -18.66 1.02
C ILE A 347 -4.77 -19.91 1.88
N ASN A 348 -3.84 -20.84 1.77
CA ASN A 348 -3.76 -22.01 2.60
C ASN A 348 -2.79 -21.75 3.74
N ILE A 349 -3.25 -21.84 4.98
CA ILE A 349 -2.43 -21.61 6.16
C ILE A 349 -2.45 -22.87 7.00
N SER A 350 -1.28 -23.44 7.28
CA SER A 350 -1.13 -24.54 8.24
C SER A 350 -0.27 -24.09 9.42
N PHE A 351 -0.65 -24.51 10.63
CA PHE A 351 0.15 -24.28 11.83
C PHE A 351 -0.17 -25.32 12.91
N ASP A 352 0.85 -25.62 13.73
CA ASP A 352 0.71 -26.68 14.73
C ASP A 352 -0.17 -26.22 15.91
N ASN A 353 0.04 -24.99 16.42
CA ASN A 353 -0.59 -24.53 17.66
C ASN A 353 -0.92 -23.03 17.62
N ILE A 354 -1.85 -22.63 18.48
CA ILE A 354 -2.13 -21.23 18.81
C ILE A 354 -1.36 -20.86 20.09
N ASN A 355 -0.74 -19.69 20.14
CA ASN A 355 -0.10 -19.18 21.36
C ASN A 355 -1.09 -19.18 22.53
N ASN A 356 -0.66 -19.70 23.66
CA ASN A 356 -1.44 -19.82 24.89
C ASN A 356 -2.62 -20.79 24.84
N SER A 357 -2.70 -21.69 23.85
CA SER A 357 -3.67 -22.77 23.80
C SER A 357 -2.98 -24.10 23.57
N ASN A 358 -2.95 -24.96 24.57
CA ASN A 358 -2.41 -26.33 24.45
C ASN A 358 -3.48 -27.34 23.98
N TYR A 359 -4.69 -26.87 23.68
CA TYR A 359 -5.83 -27.75 23.40
C TYR A 359 -6.22 -27.74 21.91
N LEU A 360 -5.82 -26.73 21.16
CA LEU A 360 -6.14 -26.62 19.75
C LEU A 360 -4.85 -26.78 18.93
N ASN A 361 -4.85 -27.75 18.03
CA ASN A 361 -3.68 -28.12 17.23
C ASN A 361 -4.05 -28.53 15.80
N ASP A 362 -3.02 -28.78 14.96
CA ASP A 362 -3.14 -29.27 13.57
C ASP A 362 -4.10 -28.43 12.72
N PHE A 363 -3.86 -27.13 12.67
CA PHE A 363 -4.68 -26.19 11.91
C PHE A 363 -4.34 -26.26 10.43
N LYS A 364 -5.37 -26.40 9.60
CA LYS A 364 -5.35 -26.30 8.14
C LYS A 364 -6.47 -25.38 7.71
N ILE A 365 -6.13 -24.11 7.53
CA ILE A 365 -7.08 -23.06 7.19
C ILE A 365 -7.01 -22.78 5.70
N ARG A 366 -8.16 -22.80 5.02
CA ARG A 366 -8.30 -22.41 3.62
C ARG A 366 -9.18 -21.18 3.55
N LEU A 367 -8.55 -20.06 3.28
CA LEU A 367 -9.18 -18.75 3.17
C LEU A 367 -9.32 -18.36 1.69
N TYR A 368 -10.49 -17.97 1.30
CA TYR A 368 -10.79 -17.49 -0.04
C TYR A 368 -11.25 -16.04 0.03
N LEU A 369 -10.78 -15.24 -0.90
CA LEU A 369 -11.34 -13.94 -1.25
C LEU A 369 -11.88 -14.06 -2.68
N GLN A 370 -13.16 -13.95 -2.85
CA GLN A 370 -13.81 -14.04 -4.15
C GLN A 370 -15.09 -13.19 -4.14
N GLU A 371 -15.29 -12.40 -5.20
CA GLU A 371 -16.49 -11.56 -5.37
C GLU A 371 -16.80 -10.69 -4.13
N SER A 372 -15.77 -10.08 -3.56
CA SER A 372 -15.86 -9.27 -2.34
C SER A 372 -16.28 -10.02 -1.07
N ARG A 373 -16.26 -11.35 -1.08
CA ARG A 373 -16.51 -12.20 0.09
C ARG A 373 -15.21 -12.81 0.59
N ILE A 374 -15.07 -12.86 1.92
CA ILE A 374 -14.00 -13.61 2.58
C ILE A 374 -14.67 -14.80 3.24
N PHE A 375 -14.24 -15.99 2.90
CA PHE A 375 -14.79 -17.18 3.49
C PHE A 375 -13.75 -18.28 3.70
N PHE A 376 -14.02 -19.12 4.67
CA PHE A 376 -13.24 -20.29 4.98
C PHE A 376 -14.00 -21.52 4.48
N LYS A 377 -13.34 -22.39 3.73
CA LYS A 377 -13.96 -23.59 3.19
C LYS A 377 -13.14 -24.81 3.53
N ASN A 378 -13.78 -25.81 4.11
CA ASN A 378 -13.13 -27.06 4.52
C ASN A 378 -11.86 -26.82 5.35
N SER A 379 -11.90 -25.85 6.25
CA SER A 379 -10.83 -25.54 7.18
C SER A 379 -10.93 -26.45 8.41
N THR A 380 -9.83 -27.08 8.81
CA THR A 380 -9.86 -28.08 9.87
C THR A 380 -8.85 -27.76 10.96
N PHE A 381 -9.17 -28.15 12.19
CA PHE A 381 -8.27 -28.19 13.32
C PHE A 381 -8.73 -29.22 14.34
N LYS A 382 -7.84 -29.63 15.22
CA LYS A 382 -8.15 -30.60 16.25
C LYS A 382 -8.27 -29.97 17.62
N TRP A 383 -9.18 -30.47 18.40
CA TRP A 383 -9.26 -30.18 19.81
C TRP A 383 -8.76 -31.40 20.61
N ASN A 384 -7.59 -31.23 21.25
CA ASN A 384 -6.94 -32.24 22.13
C ASN A 384 -6.90 -33.65 21.51
N ASP A 385 -6.68 -33.73 20.19
CA ASP A 385 -6.70 -34.97 19.38
C ASP A 385 -7.98 -35.81 19.49
N SER A 386 -8.95 -35.37 20.27
CA SER A 386 -10.19 -36.08 20.52
C SER A 386 -11.32 -35.68 19.58
N VAL A 387 -11.30 -34.47 19.04
CA VAL A 387 -12.33 -33.96 18.15
C VAL A 387 -11.67 -33.26 16.97
N LEU A 388 -12.03 -33.67 15.76
CA LEU A 388 -11.74 -32.93 14.55
C LEU A 388 -12.86 -31.91 14.30
N ILE A 389 -12.50 -30.64 14.24
CA ILE A 389 -13.40 -29.54 13.95
C ILE A 389 -13.20 -29.14 12.49
N ASN A 390 -14.28 -29.13 11.72
CA ASN A 390 -14.28 -28.72 10.32
C ASN A 390 -15.21 -27.53 10.13
N LEU A 391 -14.65 -26.42 9.65
CA LEU A 391 -15.38 -25.25 9.17
C LEU A 391 -15.72 -25.51 7.70
N GLU A 392 -16.97 -25.86 7.41
CA GLU A 392 -17.37 -26.27 6.06
C GLU A 392 -17.49 -25.10 5.10
N ASP A 393 -18.25 -24.08 5.50
CA ASP A 393 -18.44 -22.83 4.76
C ASP A 393 -18.72 -21.72 5.79
N VAL A 394 -17.72 -20.87 6.01
CA VAL A 394 -17.76 -19.82 7.05
C VAL A 394 -17.38 -18.49 6.45
N ASP A 395 -18.32 -17.57 6.40
CA ASP A 395 -18.08 -16.19 5.98
C ASP A 395 -17.51 -15.35 7.10
N LEU A 396 -16.52 -14.51 6.76
CA LEU A 396 -16.03 -13.42 7.59
C LEU A 396 -16.68 -12.12 7.12
N ILE A 397 -17.50 -11.53 7.98
CA ILE A 397 -18.25 -10.32 7.67
C ILE A 397 -17.78 -9.18 8.58
N ASN A 398 -17.62 -8.01 7.98
CA ASN A 398 -17.44 -6.77 8.73
C ASN A 398 -18.75 -5.97 8.70
N ASP A 399 -19.46 -5.92 9.82
CA ASP A 399 -20.68 -5.19 9.99
C ASP A 399 -20.48 -4.04 11.00
N ASN A 400 -20.48 -2.79 10.52
CA ASN A 400 -20.26 -1.59 11.34
C ASN A 400 -18.99 -1.63 12.22
N ASN A 401 -17.88 -2.09 11.67
CA ASN A 401 -16.61 -2.36 12.34
C ASN A 401 -16.64 -3.54 13.34
N GLN A 402 -17.72 -4.32 13.37
CA GLN A 402 -17.78 -5.57 14.13
C GLN A 402 -17.43 -6.75 13.25
N ILE A 403 -16.50 -7.57 13.71
CA ILE A 403 -16.08 -8.78 12.98
C ILE A 403 -16.99 -9.94 13.40
N LYS A 404 -17.68 -10.50 12.42
CA LYS A 404 -18.56 -11.68 12.61
C LYS A 404 -18.11 -12.84 11.74
N PHE A 405 -18.09 -14.03 12.31
CA PHE A 405 -17.97 -15.28 11.58
C PHE A 405 -19.33 -15.95 11.54
N ILE A 406 -19.83 -16.28 10.36
CA ILE A 406 -21.14 -16.90 10.17
C ILE A 406 -20.97 -18.10 9.26
N GLY A 407 -21.45 -19.26 9.68
CA GLY A 407 -21.36 -20.44 8.83
C GLY A 407 -21.63 -21.75 9.54
N ILE A 408 -21.10 -22.81 8.96
CA ILE A 408 -21.35 -24.18 9.38
C ILE A 408 -20.10 -24.78 9.97
N VAL A 409 -20.22 -25.37 11.16
CA VAL A 409 -19.16 -26.16 11.80
C VAL A 409 -19.60 -27.59 12.03
N ASN A 410 -18.67 -28.51 11.79
CA ASN A 410 -18.88 -29.94 12.01
C ASN A 410 -17.81 -30.46 12.97
N PHE A 411 -18.24 -31.03 14.08
CA PHE A 411 -17.40 -31.68 15.10
C PHE A 411 -17.45 -33.18 14.89
N LYS A 412 -16.34 -33.78 14.50
CA LYS A 412 -16.19 -35.23 14.37
C LYS A 412 -15.43 -35.76 15.58
N PHE A 413 -16.05 -36.59 16.37
CA PHE A 413 -15.44 -37.20 17.54
C PHE A 413 -14.52 -38.35 17.13
N LEU A 414 -13.23 -38.25 17.49
CA LEU A 414 -12.21 -39.27 17.24
C LEU A 414 -11.99 -40.15 18.49
N ASP A 415 -12.01 -39.55 19.68
CA ASP A 415 -11.92 -40.22 20.98
C ASP A 415 -12.91 -39.60 21.98
N LEU A 416 -14.09 -40.19 22.05
CA LEU A 416 -15.14 -39.81 23.02
C LEU A 416 -14.74 -40.05 24.47
N THR A 417 -13.88 -41.06 24.73
CA THR A 417 -13.50 -41.39 26.08
C THR A 417 -12.62 -40.31 26.68
N ASN A 418 -11.66 -39.84 25.93
CA ASN A 418 -10.80 -38.71 26.31
C ASN A 418 -11.60 -37.43 26.43
N PHE A 419 -12.52 -37.16 25.47
CA PHE A 419 -13.40 -36.00 25.49
C PHE A 419 -14.29 -35.98 26.76
N PHE A 420 -14.97 -37.07 27.08
CA PHE A 420 -15.77 -37.18 28.29
C PHE A 420 -14.99 -37.03 29.58
N SER A 421 -13.80 -37.56 29.63
CA SER A 421 -12.86 -37.44 30.76
C SER A 421 -12.49 -36.00 30.98
N TYR A 422 -12.08 -35.29 29.92
CA TYR A 422 -11.65 -33.88 29.98
C TYR A 422 -12.79 -32.97 30.47
N TYR A 423 -14.01 -33.11 29.92
CA TYR A 423 -15.17 -32.33 30.33
C TYR A 423 -15.81 -32.84 31.59
N GLN A 424 -15.37 -33.97 32.14
CA GLN A 424 -15.95 -34.60 33.33
C GLN A 424 -17.46 -34.92 33.15
N ILE A 425 -17.82 -35.47 31.99
CA ILE A 425 -19.19 -35.89 31.71
C ILE A 425 -19.52 -37.13 32.53
N ARG A 426 -20.68 -37.12 33.27
CA ARG A 426 -21.15 -38.25 34.06
C ARG A 426 -21.37 -39.47 33.20
N ARG A 427 -21.10 -40.67 33.72
CA ARG A 427 -21.23 -41.94 32.95
C ARG A 427 -22.65 -42.13 32.40
N SER A 428 -23.68 -41.72 33.14
CA SER A 428 -25.08 -41.80 32.73
C SER A 428 -25.42 -40.87 31.52
N HIS A 429 -24.60 -39.83 31.27
CA HIS A 429 -24.81 -38.87 30.19
C HIS A 429 -23.89 -39.11 29.00
N ARG A 430 -23.12 -40.18 28.99
CA ARG A 430 -22.18 -40.52 27.90
C ARG A 430 -22.92 -41.25 26.79
N SER A 431 -23.24 -40.55 25.75
CA SER A 431 -23.87 -41.10 24.55
C SER A 431 -22.80 -41.28 23.45
N ASN A 432 -22.97 -42.34 22.65
CA ASN A 432 -22.09 -42.59 21.51
C ASN A 432 -22.49 -41.67 20.35
N ILE A 433 -21.77 -40.55 20.19
CA ILE A 433 -22.01 -39.56 19.14
C ILE A 433 -20.78 -39.58 18.21
N LYS A 434 -21.03 -39.67 16.90
CA LYS A 434 -19.94 -39.63 15.90
C LYS A 434 -19.66 -38.21 15.44
N ASN A 435 -20.73 -37.43 15.17
CA ASN A 435 -20.57 -36.05 14.70
C ASN A 435 -21.67 -35.13 15.23
N ILE A 436 -21.34 -33.85 15.33
CA ILE A 436 -22.30 -32.76 15.58
C ILE A 436 -22.04 -31.72 14.51
N LYS A 437 -23.11 -31.37 13.80
CA LYS A 437 -23.11 -30.30 12.80
C LYS A 437 -24.06 -29.20 13.24
N LEU A 438 -23.67 -27.96 13.14
CA LEU A 438 -24.49 -26.82 13.51
C LEU A 438 -24.12 -25.56 12.70
N ASP A 439 -25.04 -24.63 12.63
CA ASP A 439 -24.81 -23.28 12.16
C ASP A 439 -24.43 -22.42 13.36
N PHE A 440 -23.50 -21.49 13.13
CA PHE A 440 -23.06 -20.56 14.18
C PHE A 440 -22.88 -19.15 13.65
N MET A 441 -23.08 -18.20 14.54
CA MET A 441 -22.65 -16.81 14.37
C MET A 441 -21.81 -16.43 15.58
N LEU A 442 -20.55 -16.06 15.33
CA LEU A 442 -19.58 -15.61 16.32
C LEU A 442 -19.32 -14.11 16.12
N ASP A 443 -19.72 -13.29 17.06
CA ASP A 443 -19.35 -11.88 17.14
C ASP A 443 -18.13 -11.74 18.04
N LEU A 444 -16.99 -11.35 17.45
CA LEU A 444 -15.71 -11.26 18.17
C LEU A 444 -15.67 -10.06 19.13
N ASP A 445 -16.33 -8.97 18.78
CA ASP A 445 -16.28 -7.75 19.56
C ASP A 445 -17.19 -7.84 20.79
N GLN A 446 -18.33 -8.53 20.65
CA GLN A 446 -19.25 -8.79 21.74
C GLN A 446 -18.95 -10.07 22.53
N GLU A 447 -17.94 -10.83 22.08
CA GLU A 447 -17.61 -12.17 22.62
C GLU A 447 -18.85 -13.07 22.71
N LYS A 448 -19.72 -13.00 21.72
CA LYS A 448 -21.01 -13.68 21.69
C LYS A 448 -21.06 -14.75 20.60
N ILE A 449 -21.55 -15.93 20.97
CA ILE A 449 -21.87 -17.01 20.04
C ILE A 449 -23.39 -17.22 20.03
N THR A 450 -23.95 -17.34 18.83
CA THR A 450 -25.31 -17.81 18.59
C THR A 450 -25.22 -19.10 17.80
N LEU A 451 -25.96 -20.12 18.22
CA LEU A 451 -25.95 -21.46 17.64
C LEU A 451 -27.33 -21.78 17.09
N ASP A 452 -27.38 -22.50 15.95
CA ASP A 452 -28.65 -22.88 15.31
C ASP A 452 -28.51 -24.19 14.54
N ASN A 453 -29.62 -24.74 14.05
CA ASN A 453 -29.66 -25.89 13.15
C ASN A 453 -28.84 -27.11 13.63
N PHE A 454 -28.92 -27.43 14.90
CA PHE A 454 -28.15 -28.50 15.53
C PHE A 454 -28.54 -29.87 15.01
N LYS A 455 -27.58 -30.65 14.50
CA LYS A 455 -27.78 -32.04 14.07
C LYS A 455 -26.75 -32.93 14.76
N VAL A 456 -27.19 -34.01 15.33
CA VAL A 456 -26.35 -35.06 15.93
C VAL A 456 -26.50 -36.33 15.11
N ASP A 457 -25.40 -36.82 14.54
CA ASP A 457 -25.37 -37.98 13.64
C ASP A 457 -26.44 -37.89 12.52
N ASN A 458 -26.57 -36.68 11.93
CA ASN A 458 -27.58 -36.29 10.92
C ASN A 458 -29.05 -36.28 11.38
N ASN A 459 -29.32 -36.50 12.66
CA ASN A 459 -30.65 -36.40 13.24
C ASN A 459 -30.84 -35.02 13.88
N ASP A 460 -32.11 -34.58 13.95
CA ASP A 460 -32.52 -33.32 14.54
C ASP A 460 -33.17 -33.55 15.93
N PRO A 461 -32.37 -33.49 17.03
CA PRO A 461 -32.88 -33.82 18.36
C PRO A 461 -33.67 -32.65 18.95
N LYS A 462 -34.99 -32.79 19.07
CA LYS A 462 -35.89 -31.72 19.56
C LYS A 462 -35.51 -31.13 20.92
N ASN A 463 -35.01 -31.97 21.83
CA ASN A 463 -34.57 -31.52 23.16
C ASN A 463 -33.36 -30.58 23.09
N ILE A 464 -32.46 -30.86 22.16
CA ILE A 464 -31.26 -30.02 21.96
C ILE A 464 -31.66 -28.69 21.35
N ASN A 465 -32.55 -28.65 20.40
CA ASN A 465 -33.00 -27.38 19.81
C ASN A 465 -33.63 -26.46 20.85
N LYS A 466 -34.40 -26.99 21.79
CA LYS A 466 -34.94 -26.23 22.92
C LYS A 466 -33.80 -25.68 23.81
N PHE A 467 -32.86 -26.53 24.18
CA PHE A 467 -31.69 -26.14 24.99
C PHE A 467 -30.87 -25.04 24.30
N ILE A 468 -30.61 -25.14 23.00
CA ILE A 468 -29.88 -24.14 22.24
C ILE A 468 -30.63 -22.81 22.19
N ASN A 469 -31.93 -22.81 21.99
CA ASN A 469 -32.76 -21.61 22.03
C ASN A 469 -32.64 -20.88 23.40
N GLU A 470 -32.76 -21.65 24.50
CA GLU A 470 -32.58 -21.12 25.86
C GLU A 470 -31.16 -20.57 26.07
N PHE A 471 -30.12 -21.25 25.58
CA PHE A 471 -28.73 -20.78 25.61
C PHE A 471 -28.58 -19.48 24.88
N ASN A 472 -29.10 -19.35 23.65
CA ASN A 472 -28.99 -18.12 22.86
C ASN A 472 -29.65 -16.91 23.55
N LEU A 473 -30.72 -17.12 24.29
CA LEU A 473 -31.42 -16.09 25.06
C LEU A 473 -30.61 -15.61 26.27
N GLN A 474 -29.83 -16.49 26.89
CA GLN A 474 -29.04 -16.18 28.09
C GLN A 474 -27.80 -15.29 27.82
N LYS A 475 -27.40 -15.09 26.55
CA LYS A 475 -26.26 -14.26 26.12
C LYS A 475 -24.97 -14.54 26.91
N GLN A 476 -24.69 -15.80 27.21
CA GLN A 476 -23.53 -16.22 27.98
C GLN A 476 -22.23 -16.00 27.19
N ASN A 477 -21.17 -15.56 27.89
CA ASN A 477 -19.83 -15.43 27.30
C ASN A 477 -19.18 -16.82 27.18
N MET A 478 -19.16 -17.38 25.95
CA MET A 478 -18.59 -18.69 25.64
C MET A 478 -17.06 -18.70 25.60
N PHE A 479 -16.40 -17.53 25.58
CA PHE A 479 -14.94 -17.44 25.67
C PHE A 479 -14.43 -17.69 27.09
N ASN A 480 -15.33 -17.70 28.07
CA ASN A 480 -14.99 -18.13 29.42
C ASN A 480 -14.94 -19.65 29.52
N LYS A 481 -13.78 -20.20 29.92
CA LYS A 481 -13.53 -21.63 30.03
C LYS A 481 -14.55 -22.37 30.89
N VAL A 482 -15.01 -21.75 31.98
CA VAL A 482 -15.98 -22.36 32.88
C VAL A 482 -17.37 -22.43 32.23
N THR A 483 -17.79 -21.33 31.63
CA THR A 483 -19.07 -21.27 30.89
C THR A 483 -19.11 -22.27 29.76
N PHE A 484 -18.04 -22.35 28.96
CA PHE A 484 -17.92 -23.34 27.88
C PHE A 484 -17.97 -24.78 28.40
N LYS A 485 -17.25 -25.08 29.50
CA LYS A 485 -17.27 -26.40 30.12
C LYS A 485 -18.68 -26.79 30.64
N ASN A 486 -19.37 -25.82 31.22
CA ASN A 486 -20.76 -26.07 31.68
C ASN A 486 -21.70 -26.30 30.50
N PHE A 487 -21.64 -25.49 29.45
CA PHE A 487 -22.38 -25.68 28.23
C PHE A 487 -22.23 -27.11 27.67
N ILE A 488 -21.01 -27.61 27.58
CA ILE A 488 -20.75 -28.99 27.09
C ILE A 488 -21.39 -30.04 28.03
N LYS A 489 -21.30 -29.85 29.35
CA LYS A 489 -21.92 -30.75 30.30
C LYS A 489 -23.45 -30.79 30.18
N ASP A 490 -24.05 -29.60 30.08
CA ASP A 490 -25.49 -29.44 30.00
C ASP A 490 -26.03 -29.99 28.65
N PHE A 491 -25.27 -29.76 27.56
CA PHE A 491 -25.55 -30.35 26.26
C PHE A 491 -25.64 -31.91 26.36
N PHE A 492 -24.60 -32.54 26.89
CA PHE A 492 -24.60 -34.02 26.99
C PHE A 492 -25.67 -34.53 27.97
N SER A 493 -25.95 -33.80 29.04
CA SER A 493 -27.04 -34.13 29.96
C SER A 493 -28.42 -34.09 29.28
N THR A 494 -28.64 -33.03 28.50
CA THR A 494 -29.91 -32.85 27.76
C THR A 494 -30.08 -33.84 26.60
N TYR A 495 -28.97 -34.23 25.97
CA TYR A 495 -28.99 -35.20 24.87
C TYR A 495 -29.23 -36.63 25.34
N ALA A 496 -28.67 -37.00 26.48
CA ALA A 496 -28.84 -38.32 27.05
C ALA A 496 -30.24 -38.57 27.66
N GLY A 497 -31.04 -37.54 27.83
CA GLY A 497 -32.42 -37.57 28.31
C GLY A 497 -32.56 -37.53 29.76
#